data_101dcabc71314e5e94859062a245dbe8
#
_entry.id   101dcabc71314e5e94859062a245dbe8
#
_cell.length_a   1.000
_cell.length_b   1.000
_cell.length_c   1.000
_cell.angle_alpha   90.00
_cell.angle_beta   90.00
_cell.angle_gamma   90.00
#
_symmetry.space_group_name_H-M   'P 1'
#
loop_
_entity.id
_entity.type
_entity.pdbx_description
1 polymer ?
#
loop_
_entity_poly.entity_id
_entity_poly.type
_entity_poly.pdbx_seq_one_letter_code
_entity_poly.pdbx_strand_id
1 'polypeptide(L)'
;MKKQEMANTSLKENRTHGTVQYPVALYEWNGENEWHVVPHWHEEMEWIYFQKGDFPVWINTKEYQVHAPAFMCIHPEELHALILEKDGIESAVVFPVDILCFERYDAAEAKVLGPLAEGKLRMPVLCQNGDAAFEELSACYKEIEQMLRQMKEHGTKKGQHTDSSIMRENVAVEPKQNLQKNMLYLNIKAKMLELIAVAYKYDLLTRQVMEGREESGTVENLKKVLQYIGEHYGSPIRLSELAELVNMNEQYFCRYFKKNIGKTITEYINVIRVEKAATALAETEDKIIDIASACGFDNIGYFIRRFKKEKGMTPSEYRKKSK
;
A
#
# COMPACT_ATOMS: atom_id res chain seq x y z
N MET A 1 -9.95 -17.38 -28.38
CA MET A 1 -10.53 -16.60 -27.28
C MET A 1 -9.70 -16.89 -26.02
N LYS A 2 -8.70 -16.05 -25.72
CA LYS A 2 -7.96 -16.12 -24.46
C LYS A 2 -8.77 -15.31 -23.43
N LYS A 3 -9.30 -15.96 -22.39
CA LYS A 3 -9.77 -15.30 -21.19
C LYS A 3 -8.55 -14.60 -20.59
N GLN A 4 -8.50 -13.28 -20.73
CA GLN A 4 -7.60 -12.44 -19.96
C GLN A 4 -8.09 -12.50 -18.52
N GLU A 5 -7.27 -13.00 -17.63
CA GLU A 5 -7.49 -12.93 -16.18
C GLU A 5 -7.63 -11.45 -15.81
N MET A 6 -8.87 -11.06 -15.53
CA MET A 6 -9.16 -9.76 -14.93
C MET A 6 -8.46 -9.73 -13.57
N ALA A 7 -7.60 -8.74 -13.37
CA ALA A 7 -6.84 -8.54 -12.16
C ALA A 7 -7.71 -8.71 -10.92
N ASN A 8 -7.26 -9.56 -10.03
CA ASN A 8 -7.92 -9.98 -8.80
C ASN A 8 -8.23 -8.73 -7.94
N THR A 9 -9.50 -8.51 -7.62
CA THR A 9 -10.05 -7.27 -7.06
C THR A 9 -10.21 -7.32 -5.55
N SER A 10 -9.39 -8.13 -4.88
CA SER A 10 -9.31 -8.18 -3.43
C SER A 10 -8.78 -6.85 -2.88
N LEU A 11 -9.34 -6.37 -1.78
CA LEU A 11 -8.77 -5.26 -1.01
C LEU A 11 -7.50 -5.67 -0.27
N LYS A 12 -7.26 -6.96 -0.18
CA LYS A 12 -5.91 -7.47 -0.03
C LYS A 12 -5.17 -7.07 -1.31
N GLU A 13 -4.20 -6.20 -1.18
CA GLU A 13 -3.37 -5.82 -2.30
C GLU A 13 -2.57 -7.05 -2.75
N ASN A 14 -2.93 -7.64 -3.89
CA ASN A 14 -2.21 -8.79 -4.48
C ASN A 14 -1.08 -8.32 -5.41
N ARG A 15 -0.60 -7.11 -5.22
CA ARG A 15 0.50 -6.55 -5.98
C ARG A 15 1.82 -7.02 -5.39
N THR A 16 2.73 -7.50 -6.23
CA THR A 16 4.10 -7.76 -5.82
C THR A 16 4.84 -6.44 -5.65
N HIS A 17 5.30 -6.15 -4.44
CA HIS A 17 6.11 -4.98 -4.14
C HIS A 17 7.58 -5.28 -4.44
N GLY A 18 8.15 -4.55 -5.40
CA GLY A 18 9.50 -4.82 -5.90
C GLY A 18 9.56 -6.02 -6.86
N THR A 19 10.60 -6.82 -6.75
CA THR A 19 10.82 -8.04 -7.54
C THR A 19 11.19 -9.20 -6.63
N VAL A 20 11.13 -10.44 -7.14
CA VAL A 20 11.56 -11.63 -6.36
C VAL A 20 13.01 -11.47 -5.83
N GLN A 21 13.89 -10.86 -6.61
CA GLN A 21 15.30 -10.66 -6.19
C GLN A 21 15.48 -9.45 -5.27
N TYR A 22 14.63 -8.44 -5.39
CA TYR A 22 14.67 -7.19 -4.62
C TYR A 22 13.25 -6.85 -4.14
N PRO A 23 12.73 -7.55 -3.12
CA PRO A 23 11.36 -7.42 -2.66
C PRO A 23 11.18 -6.19 -1.76
N VAL A 24 11.59 -5.04 -2.26
CA VAL A 24 11.39 -3.72 -1.63
C VAL A 24 10.93 -2.74 -2.69
N ALA A 25 9.85 -2.03 -2.46
CA ALA A 25 9.31 -1.03 -3.37
C ALA A 25 9.30 0.35 -2.73
N LEU A 26 9.59 1.37 -3.54
CA LEU A 26 9.43 2.78 -3.16
C LEU A 26 8.27 3.38 -3.96
N TYR A 27 7.32 3.98 -3.27
CA TYR A 27 6.24 4.80 -3.82
C TYR A 27 6.46 6.24 -3.41
N GLU A 28 6.06 7.18 -4.27
CA GLU A 28 6.32 8.60 -4.06
C GLU A 28 5.13 9.42 -4.54
N TRP A 29 4.73 10.39 -3.73
CA TRP A 29 3.70 11.37 -4.05
C TRP A 29 4.28 12.79 -3.94
N ASN A 30 4.00 13.62 -4.96
CA ASN A 30 4.54 14.98 -5.09
C ASN A 30 3.49 16.08 -5.10
N GLY A 31 2.26 15.79 -4.72
CA GLY A 31 1.22 16.78 -4.47
C GLY A 31 0.60 17.47 -5.69
N GLU A 32 0.73 16.94 -6.91
CA GLU A 32 0.10 17.55 -8.08
C GLU A 32 -1.42 17.70 -7.97
N ASN A 33 -2.09 16.71 -7.36
CA ASN A 33 -3.53 16.72 -7.10
C ASN A 33 -3.82 16.01 -5.78
N GLU A 34 -4.98 16.23 -5.19
CA GLU A 34 -5.45 15.40 -4.08
C GLU A 34 -5.67 13.96 -4.57
N TRP A 35 -5.21 13.00 -3.78
CA TRP A 35 -5.38 11.57 -4.07
C TRP A 35 -5.85 10.82 -2.82
N HIS A 36 -6.87 9.98 -2.99
CA HIS A 36 -7.38 9.14 -1.92
C HIS A 36 -6.86 7.71 -2.10
N VAL A 37 -5.98 7.29 -1.22
CA VAL A 37 -5.62 5.87 -1.09
C VAL A 37 -6.79 5.18 -0.39
N VAL A 38 -7.51 4.36 -1.15
CA VAL A 38 -8.69 3.65 -0.63
C VAL A 38 -8.29 2.63 0.43
N PRO A 39 -9.15 2.33 1.40
CA PRO A 39 -8.88 1.30 2.40
C PRO A 39 -8.45 -0.02 1.76
N HIS A 40 -7.25 -0.49 2.10
CA HIS A 40 -6.66 -1.75 1.65
C HIS A 40 -5.74 -2.31 2.74
N TRP A 41 -5.24 -3.51 2.53
CA TRP A 41 -4.26 -4.14 3.40
C TRP A 41 -3.38 -5.11 2.60
N HIS A 42 -2.18 -5.35 3.07
CA HIS A 42 -1.19 -6.26 2.49
C HIS A 42 -0.39 -6.98 3.59
N GLU A 43 0.40 -7.98 3.21
CA GLU A 43 1.20 -8.79 4.14
C GLU A 43 2.57 -8.17 4.45
N GLU A 44 2.91 -7.09 3.79
CA GLU A 44 4.16 -6.38 3.93
C GLU A 44 4.10 -5.32 5.03
N MET A 45 5.24 -4.93 5.53
CA MET A 45 5.46 -3.73 6.31
C MET A 45 5.52 -2.52 5.37
N GLU A 46 4.93 -1.41 5.77
CA GLU A 46 5.04 -0.15 5.04
C GLU A 46 5.58 0.93 5.97
N TRP A 47 6.68 1.57 5.56
CA TRP A 47 7.23 2.74 6.20
C TRP A 47 6.94 3.96 5.35
N ILE A 48 6.27 4.95 5.94
CA ILE A 48 5.88 6.20 5.26
C ILE A 48 6.65 7.36 5.86
N TYR A 49 7.22 8.19 5.02
CA TYR A 49 7.79 9.47 5.41
C TYR A 49 7.00 10.61 4.80
N PHE A 50 6.33 11.36 5.63
CA PHE A 50 5.63 12.57 5.26
C PHE A 50 6.62 13.74 5.33
N GLN A 51 6.99 14.29 4.18
CA GLN A 51 7.98 15.35 4.10
C GLN A 51 7.36 16.73 4.27
N LYS A 52 6.14 16.95 3.70
CA LYS A 52 5.45 18.24 3.69
C LYS A 52 3.95 18.04 3.56
N GLY A 53 3.16 18.75 4.37
CA GLY A 53 1.69 18.74 4.32
C GLY A 53 1.06 18.15 5.57
N ASP A 54 -0.26 18.04 5.50
CA ASP A 54 -1.11 17.43 6.52
C ASP A 54 -1.82 16.23 5.90
N PHE A 55 -1.83 15.09 6.61
CA PHE A 55 -2.32 13.85 6.04
C PHE A 55 -3.26 13.16 7.03
N PRO A 56 -4.57 13.09 6.74
CA PRO A 56 -5.47 12.18 7.43
C PRO A 56 -5.13 10.73 7.06
N VAL A 57 -4.80 9.91 8.05
CA VAL A 57 -4.46 8.49 7.89
C VAL A 57 -5.35 7.67 8.80
N TRP A 58 -5.93 6.62 8.27
CA TRP A 58 -6.69 5.63 9.04
C TRP A 58 -5.94 4.31 9.06
N ILE A 59 -5.71 3.78 10.26
CA ILE A 59 -5.14 2.43 10.45
C ILE A 59 -6.12 1.66 11.32
N ASN A 60 -6.66 0.58 10.77
CA ASN A 60 -7.75 -0.19 11.36
C ASN A 60 -8.96 0.72 11.64
N THR A 61 -9.27 0.96 12.92
CA THR A 61 -10.39 1.81 13.35
C THR A 61 -9.94 3.17 13.88
N LYS A 62 -8.64 3.46 13.87
CA LYS A 62 -8.05 4.68 14.43
C LYS A 62 -7.71 5.68 13.34
N GLU A 63 -8.02 6.94 13.58
CA GLU A 63 -7.65 8.07 12.73
C GLU A 63 -6.42 8.77 13.32
N TYR A 64 -5.47 9.06 12.44
CA TYR A 64 -4.26 9.82 12.77
C TYR A 64 -4.23 11.07 11.89
N GLN A 65 -4.10 12.25 12.52
CA GLN A 65 -3.79 13.49 11.83
C GLN A 65 -2.28 13.64 11.82
N VAL A 66 -1.66 13.42 10.67
CA VAL A 66 -0.21 13.44 10.53
C VAL A 66 0.21 14.79 10.02
N HIS A 67 1.01 15.51 10.80
CA HIS A 67 1.61 16.78 10.43
C HIS A 67 3.08 16.57 10.05
N ALA A 68 3.41 16.83 8.79
CA ALA A 68 4.78 16.66 8.31
C ALA A 68 5.74 17.71 8.93
N PRO A 69 7.04 17.37 9.17
CA PRO A 69 7.65 16.09 8.85
C PRO A 69 7.33 15.00 9.88
N ALA A 70 7.04 13.79 9.41
CA ALA A 70 6.69 12.66 10.27
C ALA A 70 7.11 11.34 9.63
N PHE A 71 7.40 10.33 10.45
CA PHE A 71 7.61 8.95 10.07
C PHE A 71 6.45 8.09 10.60
N MET A 72 5.90 7.22 9.78
CA MET A 72 4.82 6.31 10.15
C MET A 72 5.15 4.89 9.73
N CYS A 73 4.70 3.92 10.52
CA CYS A 73 4.81 2.51 10.22
C CYS A 73 3.42 1.88 10.19
N ILE A 74 3.08 1.24 9.08
CA ILE A 74 1.91 0.38 8.92
C ILE A 74 2.42 -1.06 8.96
N HIS A 75 1.83 -1.88 9.83
CA HIS A 75 2.25 -3.25 10.01
C HIS A 75 1.54 -4.19 9.06
N PRO A 76 2.10 -5.40 8.83
CA PRO A 76 1.44 -6.42 8.04
C PRO A 76 -0.02 -6.61 8.46
N GLU A 77 -0.89 -6.77 7.47
CA GLU A 77 -2.32 -7.02 7.61
C GLU A 77 -3.14 -5.87 8.23
N GLU A 78 -2.58 -4.71 8.52
CA GLU A 78 -3.37 -3.57 8.96
C GLU A 78 -4.17 -2.98 7.81
N LEU A 79 -5.50 -2.86 8.03
CA LEU A 79 -6.37 -2.12 7.11
C LEU A 79 -6.02 -0.63 7.22
N HIS A 80 -5.61 -0.02 6.12
CA HIS A 80 -5.21 1.39 6.12
C HIS A 80 -5.70 2.15 4.90
N ALA A 81 -5.84 3.47 5.10
CA ALA A 81 -6.24 4.43 4.08
C ALA A 81 -5.62 5.78 4.41
N LEU A 82 -5.33 6.57 3.40
CA LEU A 82 -4.85 7.94 3.61
C LEU A 82 -5.34 8.89 2.52
N ILE A 83 -5.41 10.16 2.86
CA ILE A 83 -5.66 11.23 1.91
C ILE A 83 -4.34 11.95 1.68
N LEU A 84 -3.89 11.93 0.44
CA LEU A 84 -2.73 12.67 -0.03
C LEU A 84 -3.21 14.02 -0.53
N GLU A 85 -3.07 15.05 0.30
CA GLU A 85 -3.54 16.39 -0.03
C GLU A 85 -2.70 17.03 -1.13
N LYS A 86 -3.32 17.97 -1.84
CA LYS A 86 -2.60 18.79 -2.81
C LYS A 86 -1.44 19.53 -2.12
N ASP A 87 -0.31 19.65 -2.82
CA ASP A 87 0.94 20.25 -2.33
C ASP A 87 1.63 19.48 -1.18
N GLY A 88 1.09 18.32 -0.81
CA GLY A 88 1.74 17.37 0.09
C GLY A 88 2.88 16.63 -0.60
N ILE A 89 3.87 16.20 0.16
CA ILE A 89 4.99 15.36 -0.30
C ILE A 89 5.17 14.22 0.68
N GLU A 90 5.06 12.99 0.17
CA GLU A 90 5.29 11.79 0.95
C GLU A 90 6.02 10.72 0.12
N SER A 91 6.59 9.75 0.81
CA SER A 91 7.11 8.53 0.20
C SER A 91 6.86 7.33 1.11
N ALA A 92 6.63 6.17 0.49
CA ALA A 92 6.40 4.91 1.19
C ALA A 92 7.37 3.82 0.71
N VAL A 93 7.95 3.09 1.66
CA VAL A 93 8.80 1.92 1.42
C VAL A 93 8.04 0.68 1.89
N VAL A 94 7.69 -0.21 0.95
CA VAL A 94 6.91 -1.42 1.21
C VAL A 94 7.80 -2.65 1.02
N PHE A 95 7.80 -3.56 2.01
CA PHE A 95 8.66 -4.74 2.01
C PHE A 95 8.14 -5.85 2.94
N PRO A 96 8.34 -7.13 2.63
CA PRO A 96 8.08 -8.22 3.56
C PRO A 96 9.11 -8.22 4.71
N VAL A 97 8.65 -8.34 5.94
CA VAL A 97 9.52 -8.20 7.15
C VAL A 97 10.57 -9.30 7.22
N ASP A 98 10.26 -10.50 6.72
CA ASP A 98 11.13 -11.67 6.74
C ASP A 98 12.44 -11.49 5.95
N ILE A 99 12.51 -10.51 5.03
CA ILE A 99 13.78 -10.20 4.35
C ILE A 99 14.89 -9.73 5.30
N LEU A 100 14.52 -9.30 6.50
CA LEU A 100 15.44 -8.83 7.54
C LEU A 100 15.82 -9.92 8.54
N CYS A 101 15.14 -11.08 8.50
CA CYS A 101 15.39 -12.21 9.37
C CYS A 101 16.63 -12.99 8.95
N PHE A 102 17.28 -13.62 9.92
CA PHE A 102 18.45 -14.47 9.71
C PHE A 102 18.12 -15.95 9.99
N GLU A 103 18.73 -16.85 9.25
CA GLU A 103 18.61 -18.30 9.49
C GLU A 103 19.14 -18.71 10.88
N ARG A 104 20.15 -17.97 11.39
CA ARG A 104 20.73 -18.26 12.68
C ARG A 104 19.94 -17.59 13.79
N TYR A 105 19.42 -18.40 14.70
CA TYR A 105 18.68 -17.95 15.86
C TYR A 105 19.62 -17.42 16.96
N ASP A 106 20.09 -16.19 16.80
CA ASP A 106 20.87 -15.45 17.79
C ASP A 106 20.00 -14.47 18.61
N ALA A 107 20.62 -13.62 19.39
CA ALA A 107 19.90 -12.67 20.25
C ALA A 107 19.11 -11.61 19.46
N ALA A 108 19.59 -11.19 18.29
CA ALA A 108 18.89 -10.22 17.44
C ALA A 108 17.64 -10.86 16.83
N GLU A 109 17.79 -12.07 16.28
CA GLU A 109 16.68 -12.83 15.71
C GLU A 109 15.64 -13.18 16.79
N ALA A 110 16.08 -13.72 17.94
CA ALA A 110 15.19 -14.20 18.99
C ALA A 110 14.39 -13.09 19.69
N LYS A 111 14.96 -11.89 19.83
CA LYS A 111 14.38 -10.81 20.66
C LYS A 111 13.76 -9.69 19.85
N VAL A 112 14.15 -9.51 18.60
CA VAL A 112 13.73 -8.36 17.78
C VAL A 112 13.16 -8.80 16.44
N LEU A 113 13.97 -9.38 15.54
CA LEU A 113 13.59 -9.59 14.14
C LEU A 113 12.51 -10.65 13.97
N GLY A 114 12.69 -11.83 14.59
CA GLY A 114 11.67 -12.88 14.59
C GLY A 114 10.34 -12.41 15.18
N PRO A 115 10.31 -11.83 16.40
CA PRO A 115 9.09 -11.24 16.95
C PRO A 115 8.45 -10.12 16.10
N LEU A 116 9.23 -9.31 15.38
CA LEU A 116 8.69 -8.33 14.43
C LEU A 116 8.03 -9.03 13.23
N ALA A 117 8.71 -10.03 12.64
CA ALA A 117 8.16 -10.78 11.52
C ALA A 117 6.89 -11.57 11.88
N GLU A 118 6.83 -12.07 13.12
CA GLU A 118 5.66 -12.76 13.67
C GLU A 118 4.55 -11.80 14.15
N GLY A 119 4.74 -10.48 14.06
CA GLY A 119 3.80 -9.48 14.55
C GLY A 119 3.65 -9.40 16.07
N LYS A 120 4.51 -10.10 16.85
CA LYS A 120 4.53 -10.08 18.33
C LYS A 120 5.17 -8.81 18.89
N LEU A 121 6.07 -8.22 18.11
CA LEU A 121 6.71 -6.94 18.38
C LEU A 121 6.33 -5.97 17.26
N ARG A 122 6.14 -4.71 17.60
CA ARG A 122 5.66 -3.69 16.66
C ARG A 122 6.53 -2.45 16.71
N MET A 123 6.78 -1.87 15.55
CA MET A 123 7.36 -0.55 15.38
C MET A 123 6.39 0.55 15.86
N PRO A 124 6.86 1.76 16.19
CA PRO A 124 5.97 2.88 16.51
C PRO A 124 5.11 3.21 15.30
N VAL A 125 3.79 3.35 15.51
CA VAL A 125 2.85 3.70 14.43
C VAL A 125 3.18 5.08 13.86
N LEU A 126 3.51 6.04 14.71
CA LEU A 126 3.80 7.42 14.34
C LEU A 126 4.95 7.96 15.18
N CYS A 127 5.90 8.64 14.53
CA CYS A 127 6.97 9.42 15.16
C CYS A 127 7.04 10.77 14.45
N GLN A 128 6.85 11.85 15.21
CA GLN A 128 6.75 13.20 14.67
C GLN A 128 7.96 14.05 15.02
N ASN A 129 8.10 15.15 14.33
CA ASN A 129 9.13 16.14 14.66
C ASN A 129 8.98 16.61 16.12
N GLY A 130 10.07 16.52 16.88
CA GLY A 130 10.10 16.77 18.32
C GLY A 130 10.15 15.51 19.18
N ASP A 131 9.82 14.33 18.65
CA ASP A 131 10.05 13.06 19.33
C ASP A 131 11.56 12.74 19.34
N ALA A 132 12.04 12.15 20.44
CA ALA A 132 13.46 11.92 20.65
C ALA A 132 14.17 11.10 19.56
N ALA A 133 13.45 10.16 18.94
CA ALA A 133 13.98 9.28 17.89
C ALA A 133 13.80 9.83 16.46
N PHE A 134 13.02 10.91 16.29
CA PHE A 134 12.56 11.34 14.97
C PHE A 134 13.70 11.62 14.00
N GLU A 135 14.71 12.35 14.43
CA GLU A 135 15.85 12.74 13.56
C GLU A 135 16.62 11.51 13.08
N GLU A 136 16.92 10.55 13.97
CA GLU A 136 17.66 9.34 13.61
C GLU A 136 16.81 8.43 12.70
N LEU A 137 15.52 8.22 13.01
CA LEU A 137 14.61 7.43 12.16
C LEU A 137 14.47 8.04 10.77
N SER A 138 14.26 9.37 10.72
CA SER A 138 14.12 10.11 9.47
C SER A 138 15.40 10.06 8.62
N ALA A 139 16.58 10.15 9.26
CA ALA A 139 17.85 10.05 8.55
C ALA A 139 18.02 8.67 7.92
N CYS A 140 17.77 7.60 8.67
CA CYS A 140 17.83 6.22 8.16
C CYS A 140 16.85 6.02 6.99
N TYR A 141 15.60 6.50 7.13
CA TYR A 141 14.61 6.39 6.08
C TYR A 141 15.02 7.10 4.79
N LYS A 142 15.50 8.35 4.87
CA LYS A 142 15.95 9.14 3.72
C LYS A 142 17.10 8.50 2.96
N GLU A 143 18.02 7.85 3.68
CA GLU A 143 19.11 7.09 3.03
C GLU A 143 18.57 5.86 2.29
N ILE A 144 17.60 5.12 2.88
CA ILE A 144 16.91 4.00 2.21
C ILE A 144 16.21 4.49 0.94
N GLU A 145 15.43 5.56 1.06
CA GLU A 145 14.71 6.19 -0.06
C GLU A 145 15.68 6.58 -1.19
N GLN A 146 16.79 7.24 -0.88
CA GLN A 146 17.80 7.64 -1.86
C GLN A 146 18.39 6.43 -2.60
N MET A 147 18.75 5.38 -1.87
CA MET A 147 19.28 4.15 -2.47
C MET A 147 18.25 3.44 -3.36
N LEU A 148 16.97 3.41 -2.97
CA LEU A 148 15.89 2.85 -3.79
C LEU A 148 15.66 3.65 -5.07
N ARG A 149 15.74 4.99 -5.03
CA ARG A 149 15.72 5.84 -6.23
C ARG A 149 16.85 5.49 -7.18
N GLN A 150 18.08 5.36 -6.68
CA GLN A 150 19.23 4.95 -7.49
C GLN A 150 19.02 3.57 -8.13
N MET A 151 18.43 2.60 -7.41
CA MET A 151 18.12 1.28 -7.96
C MET A 151 17.09 1.35 -9.10
N LYS A 152 16.08 2.24 -9.01
CA LYS A 152 15.10 2.47 -10.09
C LYS A 152 15.76 3.02 -11.35
N GLU A 153 16.64 4.01 -11.22
CA GLU A 153 17.35 4.64 -12.34
C GLU A 153 18.23 3.67 -13.11
N HIS A 154 18.91 2.75 -12.42
CA HIS A 154 19.72 1.70 -13.03
C HIS A 154 18.88 0.61 -13.72
N GLY A 155 17.57 0.53 -13.47
CA GLY A 155 16.65 -0.42 -14.12
C GLY A 155 16.05 0.06 -15.44
N THR A 156 16.02 1.38 -15.69
CA THR A 156 15.35 1.98 -16.85
C THR A 156 16.19 2.09 -18.11
N LYS A 157 17.49 1.83 -18.04
CA LYS A 157 18.32 1.72 -19.26
C LYS A 157 18.01 0.38 -19.94
N LYS A 158 17.06 0.38 -20.88
CA LYS A 158 16.71 -0.75 -21.76
C LYS A 158 17.97 -1.35 -22.38
N GLY A 159 18.39 -2.51 -21.89
CA GLY A 159 19.28 -3.43 -22.57
C GLY A 159 18.47 -4.15 -23.66
N GLN A 160 18.84 -3.95 -24.94
CA GLN A 160 18.38 -4.74 -26.06
C GLN A 160 18.72 -6.23 -25.84
N HIS A 161 17.80 -7.08 -26.28
CA HIS A 161 17.91 -8.52 -26.53
C HIS A 161 19.25 -9.19 -26.27
N THR A 162 19.28 -10.17 -25.39
CA THR A 162 20.14 -11.33 -25.56
C THR A 162 19.33 -12.62 -25.37
N ASP A 163 19.43 -13.37 -26.42
CA ASP A 163 18.88 -14.66 -26.75
C ASP A 163 19.05 -15.71 -25.64
N SER A 164 18.00 -16.48 -25.44
CA SER A 164 17.98 -17.65 -24.56
C SER A 164 18.66 -18.83 -25.25
N SER A 165 19.90 -19.10 -24.93
CA SER A 165 20.43 -20.47 -25.05
C SER A 165 21.76 -20.64 -24.31
N ILE A 166 21.87 -21.78 -23.64
CA ILE A 166 23.05 -22.43 -23.08
C ILE A 166 23.28 -22.22 -21.57
N MET A 167 22.70 -23.13 -20.81
CA MET A 167 23.26 -23.55 -19.52
C MET A 167 24.64 -24.13 -19.72
N ARG A 168 25.67 -23.49 -19.18
CA ARG A 168 26.93 -24.10 -18.79
C ARG A 168 27.41 -23.44 -17.51
N GLU A 169 27.61 -24.23 -16.47
CA GLU A 169 28.32 -23.90 -15.25
C GLU A 169 29.69 -23.31 -15.59
N ASN A 170 29.79 -21.99 -15.51
CA ASN A 170 31.01 -21.26 -15.32
C ASN A 170 30.66 -20.08 -14.43
N VAL A 171 31.48 -19.80 -13.42
CA VAL A 171 31.40 -18.63 -12.58
C VAL A 171 31.32 -17.39 -13.50
N ALA A 172 30.12 -17.07 -13.89
CA ALA A 172 29.85 -15.92 -14.77
C ALA A 172 30.12 -14.68 -13.92
N VAL A 173 31.09 -13.89 -14.35
CA VAL A 173 31.31 -12.54 -13.81
C VAL A 173 29.99 -11.79 -13.99
N GLU A 174 29.32 -11.48 -12.87
CA GLU A 174 28.07 -10.74 -12.90
C GLU A 174 28.22 -9.45 -13.72
N PRO A 175 27.24 -9.11 -14.56
CA PRO A 175 27.25 -7.81 -15.27
C PRO A 175 27.42 -6.69 -14.24
N LYS A 176 28.28 -5.70 -14.51
CA LYS A 176 28.57 -4.58 -13.59
C LYS A 176 27.30 -3.88 -13.04
N GLN A 177 26.21 -3.89 -13.81
CA GLN A 177 24.90 -3.36 -13.38
C GLN A 177 24.25 -4.18 -12.26
N ASN A 178 24.38 -5.51 -12.28
CA ASN A 178 23.87 -6.39 -11.23
C ASN A 178 24.69 -6.21 -9.95
N LEU A 179 26.01 -6.11 -10.07
CA LEU A 179 26.89 -5.87 -8.93
C LEU A 179 26.51 -4.56 -8.20
N GLN A 180 26.24 -3.49 -8.94
CA GLN A 180 25.84 -2.22 -8.33
C GLN A 180 24.47 -2.30 -7.65
N LYS A 181 23.50 -2.99 -8.27
CA LYS A 181 22.19 -3.23 -7.63
C LYS A 181 22.30 -4.08 -6.38
N ASN A 182 23.09 -5.15 -6.42
CA ASN A 182 23.32 -6.03 -5.27
C ASN A 182 23.97 -5.26 -4.11
N MET A 183 24.95 -4.39 -4.41
CA MET A 183 25.58 -3.53 -3.41
C MET A 183 24.56 -2.53 -2.79
N LEU A 184 23.76 -1.87 -3.61
CA LEU A 184 22.71 -0.97 -3.13
C LEU A 184 21.70 -1.72 -2.25
N TYR A 185 21.24 -2.88 -2.68
CA TYR A 185 20.27 -3.67 -1.93
C TYR A 185 20.84 -4.15 -0.59
N LEU A 186 22.09 -4.57 -0.54
CA LEU A 186 22.78 -4.92 0.72
C LEU A 186 22.83 -3.71 1.67
N ASN A 187 23.17 -2.52 1.17
CA ASN A 187 23.20 -1.30 1.95
C ASN A 187 21.77 -0.90 2.43
N ILE A 188 20.74 -1.09 1.60
CA ILE A 188 19.34 -0.87 1.99
C ILE A 188 18.99 -1.77 3.18
N LYS A 189 19.28 -3.07 3.12
CA LYS A 189 19.03 -4.00 4.24
C LYS A 189 19.78 -3.59 5.50
N ALA A 190 21.05 -3.22 5.39
CA ALA A 190 21.83 -2.75 6.52
C ALA A 190 21.21 -1.49 7.16
N LYS A 191 20.74 -0.54 6.34
CA LYS A 191 20.08 0.68 6.83
C LYS A 191 18.70 0.41 7.41
N MET A 192 17.95 -0.57 6.88
CA MET A 192 16.68 -1.01 7.46
C MET A 192 16.88 -1.64 8.85
N LEU A 193 17.92 -2.43 9.03
CA LEU A 193 18.29 -2.99 10.34
C LEU A 193 18.71 -1.87 11.31
N GLU A 194 19.44 -0.87 10.84
CA GLU A 194 19.81 0.31 11.64
C GLU A 194 18.57 1.10 12.09
N LEU A 195 17.58 1.30 11.21
CA LEU A 195 16.31 1.95 11.55
C LEU A 195 15.57 1.19 12.68
N ILE A 196 15.52 -0.14 12.60
CA ILE A 196 14.95 -0.98 13.67
C ILE A 196 15.77 -0.85 14.97
N ALA A 197 17.11 -0.81 14.88
CA ALA A 197 17.99 -0.63 16.03
C ALA A 197 17.78 0.74 16.69
N VAL A 198 17.54 1.80 15.92
CA VAL A 198 17.16 3.12 16.44
C VAL A 198 15.83 3.03 17.20
N ALA A 199 14.80 2.41 16.64
CA ALA A 199 13.53 2.21 17.35
C ALA A 199 13.72 1.43 18.66
N TYR A 200 14.58 0.40 18.66
CA TYR A 200 14.92 -0.37 19.86
C TYR A 200 15.69 0.47 20.90
N LYS A 201 16.67 1.28 20.45
CA LYS A 201 17.46 2.20 21.29
C LYS A 201 16.60 3.18 22.09
N TYR A 202 15.53 3.68 21.45
CA TYR A 202 14.61 4.64 22.07
C TYR A 202 13.39 3.99 22.74
N ASP A 203 13.41 2.66 22.94
CA ASP A 203 12.33 1.87 23.57
C ASP A 203 10.95 2.09 22.91
N LEU A 204 10.95 2.25 21.57
CA LEU A 204 9.75 2.48 20.79
C LEU A 204 9.08 1.19 20.34
N LEU A 205 9.77 0.04 20.43
CA LEU A 205 9.22 -1.24 20.05
C LEU A 205 8.25 -1.71 21.13
N THR A 206 7.00 -1.91 20.75
CA THR A 206 5.94 -2.33 21.67
C THR A 206 5.57 -3.80 21.42
N ARG A 207 5.31 -4.55 22.51
CA ARG A 207 4.71 -5.87 22.35
C ARG A 207 3.25 -5.70 21.94
N GLN A 208 2.81 -6.49 20.98
CA GLN A 208 1.40 -6.54 20.65
C GLN A 208 0.64 -7.02 21.89
N VAL A 209 -0.04 -6.10 22.56
CA VAL A 209 -1.08 -6.47 23.51
C VAL A 209 -2.24 -6.97 22.66
N MET A 210 -2.76 -8.16 22.93
CA MET A 210 -3.95 -8.69 22.24
C MET A 210 -4.99 -7.58 22.25
N GLU A 211 -5.20 -6.93 21.11
CA GLU A 211 -6.29 -5.96 20.94
C GLU A 211 -7.57 -6.62 21.43
N GLY A 212 -8.39 -5.88 22.17
CA GLY A 212 -9.60 -6.45 22.75
C GLY A 212 -10.41 -7.19 21.68
N ARG A 213 -10.99 -8.32 22.00
CA ARG A 213 -11.76 -9.16 21.04
C ARG A 213 -12.74 -8.37 20.18
N GLU A 214 -13.20 -7.22 20.66
CA GLU A 214 -14.11 -6.33 19.93
C GLU A 214 -13.43 -5.55 18.80
N GLU A 215 -12.19 -5.04 18.97
CA GLU A 215 -11.46 -4.31 17.93
C GLU A 215 -11.00 -5.27 16.83
N SER A 216 -10.47 -6.44 17.20
CA SER A 216 -10.08 -7.48 16.24
C SER A 216 -11.27 -7.95 15.40
N GLY A 217 -12.42 -8.21 16.04
CA GLY A 217 -13.66 -8.57 15.33
C GLY A 217 -14.17 -7.46 14.39
N THR A 218 -13.98 -6.20 14.79
CA THR A 218 -14.36 -5.06 13.95
C THR A 218 -13.54 -5.00 12.67
N VAL A 219 -12.22 -5.10 12.77
CA VAL A 219 -11.31 -5.05 11.60
C VAL A 219 -11.58 -6.24 10.67
N GLU A 220 -11.75 -7.45 11.23
CA GLU A 220 -12.05 -8.64 10.42
C GLU A 220 -13.38 -8.53 9.67
N ASN A 221 -14.43 -8.02 10.32
CA ASN A 221 -15.71 -7.77 9.68
C ASN A 221 -15.60 -6.73 8.56
N LEU A 222 -14.84 -5.65 8.77
CA LEU A 222 -14.57 -4.67 7.72
C LEU A 222 -13.84 -5.33 6.56
N LYS A 223 -12.78 -6.09 6.78
CA LYS A 223 -12.05 -6.81 5.74
C LYS A 223 -12.97 -7.70 4.90
N LYS A 224 -13.87 -8.46 5.54
CA LYS A 224 -14.87 -9.32 4.84
C LYS A 224 -15.78 -8.50 3.92
N VAL A 225 -16.35 -7.41 4.44
CA VAL A 225 -17.24 -6.52 3.68
C VAL A 225 -16.52 -5.86 2.52
N LEU A 226 -15.35 -5.31 2.79
CA LEU A 226 -14.56 -4.62 1.79
C LEU A 226 -14.08 -5.59 0.69
N GLN A 227 -13.69 -6.81 1.05
CA GLN A 227 -13.35 -7.87 0.10
C GLN A 227 -14.54 -8.23 -0.80
N TYR A 228 -15.72 -8.42 -0.22
CA TYR A 228 -16.93 -8.69 -0.99
C TYR A 228 -17.22 -7.57 -2.00
N ILE A 229 -17.12 -6.31 -1.57
CA ILE A 229 -17.29 -5.15 -2.47
C ILE A 229 -16.26 -5.18 -3.60
N GLY A 230 -14.98 -5.46 -3.28
CA GLY A 230 -13.89 -5.54 -4.25
C GLY A 230 -14.09 -6.65 -5.29
N GLU A 231 -14.70 -7.78 -4.92
CA GLU A 231 -14.98 -8.91 -5.83
C GLU A 231 -16.25 -8.71 -6.65
N HIS A 232 -17.22 -7.91 -6.18
CA HIS A 232 -18.54 -7.79 -6.76
C HIS A 232 -18.89 -6.38 -7.29
N TYR A 233 -17.94 -5.41 -7.28
CA TYR A 233 -18.19 -4.00 -7.63
C TYR A 233 -18.84 -3.80 -9.00
N GLY A 234 -18.57 -4.66 -9.99
CA GLY A 234 -19.14 -4.60 -11.33
C GLY A 234 -20.62 -4.97 -11.41
N SER A 235 -21.20 -5.51 -10.33
CA SER A 235 -22.58 -5.96 -10.24
C SER A 235 -23.36 -5.14 -9.20
N PRO A 236 -24.70 -5.19 -9.19
CA PRO A 236 -25.49 -4.61 -8.11
C PRO A 236 -25.17 -5.28 -6.76
N ILE A 237 -24.78 -4.51 -5.77
CA ILE A 237 -24.53 -4.97 -4.39
C ILE A 237 -25.66 -4.49 -3.51
N ARG A 238 -26.33 -5.40 -2.80
CA ARG A 238 -27.42 -5.08 -1.88
C ARG A 238 -26.87 -4.85 -0.47
N LEU A 239 -27.47 -3.88 0.22
CA LEU A 239 -27.10 -3.58 1.60
C LEU A 239 -27.33 -4.78 2.54
N SER A 240 -28.42 -5.53 2.32
CA SER A 240 -28.76 -6.74 3.08
C SER A 240 -27.64 -7.80 2.99
N GLU A 241 -27.10 -8.03 1.80
CA GLU A 241 -26.01 -8.99 1.58
C GLU A 241 -24.76 -8.64 2.41
N LEU A 242 -24.37 -7.35 2.42
CA LEU A 242 -23.23 -6.89 3.20
C LEU A 242 -23.47 -6.96 4.71
N ALA A 243 -24.67 -6.66 5.15
CA ALA A 243 -25.04 -6.73 6.57
C ALA A 243 -25.06 -8.18 7.09
N GLU A 244 -25.56 -9.11 6.28
CA GLU A 244 -25.58 -10.56 6.57
C GLU A 244 -24.17 -11.15 6.69
N LEU A 245 -23.22 -10.73 5.86
CA LEU A 245 -21.81 -11.17 5.93
C LEU A 245 -21.17 -10.98 7.31
N VAL A 246 -21.64 -9.98 8.05
CA VAL A 246 -21.10 -9.60 9.36
C VAL A 246 -22.11 -9.77 10.49
N ASN A 247 -23.21 -10.49 10.23
CA ASN A 247 -24.28 -10.77 11.20
C ASN A 247 -24.87 -9.50 11.85
N MET A 248 -25.06 -8.44 11.06
CA MET A 248 -25.62 -7.16 11.51
C MET A 248 -26.94 -6.88 10.81
N ASN A 249 -27.85 -6.11 11.46
CA ASN A 249 -28.96 -5.53 10.73
C ASN A 249 -28.49 -4.34 9.87
N GLU A 250 -29.18 -4.05 8.77
CA GLU A 250 -28.79 -3.01 7.81
C GLU A 250 -28.57 -1.64 8.42
N GLN A 251 -29.44 -1.20 9.35
CA GLN A 251 -29.34 0.12 9.97
C GLN A 251 -28.11 0.25 10.87
N TYR A 252 -27.82 -0.81 11.65
CA TYR A 252 -26.61 -0.84 12.47
C TYR A 252 -25.37 -0.90 11.57
N PHE A 253 -25.39 -1.75 10.54
CA PHE A 253 -24.30 -1.89 9.58
C PHE A 253 -23.98 -0.57 8.85
N CYS A 254 -24.97 0.20 8.42
CA CYS A 254 -24.73 1.53 7.81
C CYS A 254 -23.96 2.46 8.74
N ARG A 255 -24.35 2.52 10.02
CA ARG A 255 -23.67 3.35 11.02
C ARG A 255 -22.26 2.83 11.33
N TYR A 256 -22.14 1.53 11.51
CA TYR A 256 -20.89 0.84 11.73
C TYR A 256 -19.90 1.10 10.59
N PHE A 257 -20.32 0.89 9.35
CA PHE A 257 -19.46 1.10 8.17
C PHE A 257 -19.03 2.57 8.05
N LYS A 258 -19.99 3.50 8.15
CA LYS A 258 -19.69 4.94 8.06
C LYS A 258 -18.76 5.40 9.21
N LYS A 259 -18.94 4.89 10.42
CA LYS A 259 -18.09 5.22 11.57
C LYS A 259 -16.64 4.79 11.33
N ASN A 260 -16.42 3.60 10.76
CA ASN A 260 -15.08 3.01 10.62
C ASN A 260 -14.37 3.35 9.30
N ILE A 261 -15.12 3.63 8.22
CA ILE A 261 -14.57 3.91 6.87
C ILE A 261 -14.67 5.41 6.52
N GLY A 262 -15.42 6.19 7.28
CA GLY A 262 -15.63 7.61 7.02
C GLY A 262 -16.59 7.92 5.87
N LYS A 263 -16.97 6.92 5.06
CA LYS A 263 -17.85 7.03 3.88
C LYS A 263 -19.08 6.14 4.04
N THR A 264 -20.19 6.51 3.41
CA THR A 264 -21.32 5.59 3.27
C THR A 264 -20.94 4.43 2.34
N ILE A 265 -21.64 3.30 2.46
CA ILE A 265 -21.42 2.11 1.61
C ILE A 265 -21.52 2.46 0.12
N THR A 266 -22.53 3.23 -0.27
CA THR A 266 -22.73 3.65 -1.67
C THR A 266 -21.59 4.56 -2.16
N GLU A 267 -21.14 5.49 -1.33
CA GLU A 267 -19.98 6.34 -1.66
C GLU A 267 -18.72 5.49 -1.86
N TYR A 268 -18.48 4.55 -0.95
CA TYR A 268 -17.33 3.66 -1.02
C TYR A 268 -17.34 2.76 -2.27
N ILE A 269 -18.48 2.10 -2.57
CA ILE A 269 -18.63 1.30 -3.80
C ILE A 269 -18.33 2.15 -5.05
N ASN A 270 -18.82 3.39 -5.10
CA ASN A 270 -18.55 4.27 -6.23
C ASN A 270 -17.06 4.66 -6.33
N VAL A 271 -16.36 4.85 -5.23
CA VAL A 271 -14.90 5.08 -5.23
C VAL A 271 -14.19 3.87 -5.84
N ILE A 272 -14.47 2.65 -5.39
CA ILE A 272 -13.88 1.42 -5.96
C ILE A 272 -14.15 1.30 -7.45
N ARG A 273 -15.39 1.53 -7.88
CA ARG A 273 -15.77 1.50 -9.31
C ARG A 273 -14.99 2.51 -10.16
N VAL A 274 -14.77 3.72 -9.62
CA VAL A 274 -13.97 4.76 -10.29
C VAL A 274 -12.50 4.36 -10.37
N GLU A 275 -11.93 3.80 -9.30
CA GLU A 275 -10.54 3.33 -9.30
C GLU A 275 -10.33 2.23 -10.36
N LYS A 276 -11.22 1.24 -10.42
CA LYS A 276 -11.17 0.18 -11.43
C LYS A 276 -11.33 0.71 -12.86
N ALA A 277 -12.21 1.69 -13.03
CA ALA A 277 -12.37 2.37 -14.33
C ALA A 277 -11.11 3.17 -14.71
N ALA A 278 -10.44 3.82 -13.76
CA ALA A 278 -9.20 4.54 -14.00
C ALA A 278 -8.08 3.59 -14.46
N THR A 279 -7.92 2.45 -13.80
CA THR A 279 -7.00 1.40 -14.24
C THR A 279 -7.30 0.92 -15.66
N ALA A 280 -8.56 0.57 -15.95
CA ALA A 280 -8.97 0.12 -17.27
C ALA A 280 -8.73 1.20 -18.35
N LEU A 281 -8.97 2.48 -18.04
CA LEU A 281 -8.71 3.60 -18.95
C LEU A 281 -7.23 3.76 -19.28
N ALA A 282 -6.33 3.47 -18.34
CA ALA A 282 -4.89 3.55 -18.53
C ALA A 282 -4.34 2.34 -19.32
N GLU A 283 -4.90 1.16 -19.10
CA GLU A 283 -4.37 -0.12 -19.61
C GLU A 283 -5.01 -0.59 -20.93
N THR A 284 -6.22 -0.10 -21.26
CA THR A 284 -6.98 -0.58 -22.43
C THR A 284 -7.40 0.54 -23.38
N GLU A 285 -7.77 0.15 -24.61
CA GLU A 285 -8.38 1.03 -25.62
C GLU A 285 -9.93 0.92 -25.65
N ASP A 286 -10.52 0.20 -24.70
CA ASP A 286 -11.95 -0.02 -24.66
C ASP A 286 -12.72 1.30 -24.59
N LYS A 287 -13.92 1.33 -25.15
CA LYS A 287 -14.76 2.54 -25.11
C LYS A 287 -15.10 2.90 -23.67
N ILE A 288 -15.11 4.20 -23.36
CA ILE A 288 -15.42 4.71 -22.02
C ILE A 288 -16.77 4.20 -21.50
N ILE A 289 -17.73 4.03 -22.39
CA ILE A 289 -19.06 3.51 -22.02
C ILE A 289 -18.98 2.04 -21.60
N ASP A 290 -18.17 1.24 -22.29
CA ASP A 290 -18.01 -0.18 -22.00
C ASP A 290 -17.27 -0.38 -20.68
N ILE A 291 -16.22 0.42 -20.43
CA ILE A 291 -15.50 0.47 -19.14
C ILE A 291 -16.46 0.87 -18.00
N ALA A 292 -17.27 1.91 -18.20
CA ALA A 292 -18.22 2.35 -17.19
C ALA A 292 -19.22 1.23 -16.83
N SER A 293 -19.77 0.57 -17.86
CA SER A 293 -20.69 -0.55 -17.69
C SER A 293 -20.04 -1.74 -16.98
N ALA A 294 -18.81 -2.12 -17.39
CA ALA A 294 -18.05 -3.20 -16.75
C ALA A 294 -17.72 -2.92 -15.29
N CYS A 295 -17.57 -1.64 -14.94
CA CYS A 295 -17.37 -1.19 -13.56
C CYS A 295 -18.68 -0.99 -12.78
N GLY A 296 -19.83 -1.40 -13.31
CA GLY A 296 -21.12 -1.38 -12.61
C GLY A 296 -21.85 -0.05 -12.63
N PHE A 297 -21.54 0.84 -13.57
CA PHE A 297 -22.29 2.07 -13.78
C PHE A 297 -23.34 1.90 -14.90
N ASP A 298 -24.62 1.91 -14.52
CA ASP A 298 -25.72 1.84 -15.47
C ASP A 298 -25.95 3.16 -16.24
N ASN A 299 -25.44 4.28 -15.72
CA ASN A 299 -25.61 5.60 -16.32
C ASN A 299 -24.28 6.28 -16.57
N ILE A 300 -23.94 6.47 -17.84
CA ILE A 300 -22.68 7.09 -18.27
C ILE A 300 -22.52 8.55 -17.77
N GLY A 301 -23.59 9.32 -17.71
CA GLY A 301 -23.55 10.69 -17.21
C GLY A 301 -23.26 10.74 -15.71
N TYR A 302 -23.80 9.78 -14.94
CA TYR A 302 -23.48 9.63 -13.52
C TYR A 302 -22.02 9.21 -13.34
N PHE A 303 -21.54 8.24 -14.13
CA PHE A 303 -20.13 7.83 -14.13
C PHE A 303 -19.18 9.00 -14.37
N ILE A 304 -19.41 9.79 -15.44
CA ILE A 304 -18.52 10.93 -15.77
C ILE A 304 -18.46 11.93 -14.63
N ARG A 305 -19.61 12.25 -14.00
CA ARG A 305 -19.65 13.16 -12.84
C ARG A 305 -18.89 12.60 -11.63
N ARG A 306 -19.09 11.30 -11.33
CA ARG A 306 -18.39 10.65 -10.22
C ARG A 306 -16.90 10.56 -10.49
N PHE A 307 -16.50 10.15 -11.68
CA PHE A 307 -15.09 10.06 -12.08
C PHE A 307 -14.40 11.43 -11.97
N LYS A 308 -15.03 12.49 -12.48
CA LYS A 308 -14.47 13.85 -12.38
C LYS A 308 -14.37 14.32 -10.93
N LYS A 309 -15.34 13.96 -10.07
CA LYS A 309 -15.27 14.27 -8.63
C LYS A 309 -14.09 13.58 -7.95
N GLU A 310 -13.86 12.29 -8.23
CA GLU A 310 -12.83 11.49 -7.56
C GLU A 310 -11.42 11.69 -8.15
N LYS A 311 -11.30 12.01 -9.46
CA LYS A 311 -10.03 12.13 -10.19
C LYS A 311 -9.69 13.56 -10.62
N GLY A 312 -10.51 14.53 -10.33
CA GLY A 312 -10.32 15.94 -10.73
C GLY A 312 -10.47 16.22 -12.22
N MET A 313 -10.60 15.19 -13.07
CA MET A 313 -10.68 15.29 -14.53
C MET A 313 -11.64 14.27 -15.11
N THR A 314 -12.08 14.48 -16.35
CA THR A 314 -12.98 13.54 -17.04
C THR A 314 -12.26 12.23 -17.42
N PRO A 315 -12.99 11.12 -17.64
CA PRO A 315 -12.39 9.85 -18.11
C PRO A 315 -11.57 10.00 -19.40
N SER A 316 -12.02 10.86 -20.33
CA SER A 316 -11.29 11.13 -21.58
C SER A 316 -9.97 11.86 -21.35
N GLU A 317 -9.96 12.85 -20.47
CA GLU A 317 -8.77 13.60 -20.08
C GLU A 317 -7.79 12.68 -19.33
N TYR A 318 -8.30 11.86 -18.43
CA TYR A 318 -7.51 10.89 -17.68
C TYR A 318 -6.78 9.91 -18.61
N ARG A 319 -7.49 9.30 -19.58
CA ARG A 319 -6.91 8.41 -20.58
C ARG A 319 -5.77 9.07 -21.38
N LYS A 320 -5.96 10.36 -21.76
CA LYS A 320 -4.92 11.10 -22.51
C LYS A 320 -3.67 11.39 -21.67
N LYS A 321 -3.84 11.58 -20.37
CA LYS A 321 -2.73 11.86 -19.45
C LYS A 321 -1.96 10.59 -19.06
N SER A 322 -2.63 9.44 -19.05
CA SER A 322 -2.05 8.14 -18.65
C SER A 322 -1.29 7.42 -19.78
N LYS A 323 -1.34 7.95 -20.98
CA LYS A 323 -0.59 7.50 -22.18
C LYS A 323 0.54 8.45 -22.51
#